data_0ce5f5abdc2f2583ec5efd7f768a6316
#
_entry.id   0ce5f5abdc2f2583ec5efd7f768a6316
#
_cell.length_a   1.000
_cell.length_b   1.000
_cell.length_c   1.000
_cell.angle_alpha   90.00
_cell.angle_beta   90.00
_cell.angle_gamma   90.00
#
_symmetry.space_group_name_H-M   'P 1'
#
loop_
_entity.id
_entity.type
_entity.pdbx_description
1 polymer ?
#
loop_
_entity_poly.entity_id
_entity_poly.type
_entity_poly.pdbx_seq_one_letter_code
_entity_poly.pdbx_strand_id
1 'polypeptide(L)'
;MKEREYKKMYFIIVPAILMLGGAILFFQIPYSPVRTQFYHLTAENTGPAAIGSEVFSEEDIRDLPLSVQRYFRYCGYLGTPKMAYMRAAFKDVDFVMPQSRTIKIDYEQFNLAGRPVRYALISSSLFGVPFEGLDSFVNGAGSMKGRFAKVIPLFDQRGEAMDRACLVTWLAECLLAPNAALQDFVAWESVDNTHAKARISWGGISASGIFHFSESGELLEFHTGDRVAVDMDGRETRAEWSGL
;
A
#
# COMPACT_ATOMS: atom_id res chain seq x y z
N MET A 1 -57.72 -24.09 -5.34
CA MET A 1 -56.79 -23.38 -6.26
C MET A 1 -55.83 -22.45 -5.49
N LYS A 2 -56.30 -21.60 -4.61
CA LYS A 2 -55.44 -20.65 -3.82
C LYS A 2 -54.37 -21.34 -2.93
N GLU A 3 -54.72 -22.43 -2.23
CA GLU A 3 -53.80 -23.12 -1.29
C GLU A 3 -52.56 -23.75 -1.99
N ARG A 4 -52.73 -24.20 -3.21
CA ARG A 4 -51.67 -24.76 -4.01
C ARG A 4 -50.68 -23.69 -4.54
N GLU A 5 -51.16 -22.46 -4.76
CA GLU A 5 -50.33 -21.34 -5.15
C GLU A 5 -49.54 -20.78 -3.94
N TYR A 6 -50.13 -20.72 -2.75
CA TYR A 6 -49.39 -20.33 -1.54
C TYR A 6 -48.29 -21.34 -1.22
N LYS A 7 -48.52 -22.64 -1.32
CA LYS A 7 -47.45 -23.66 -1.12
C LYS A 7 -46.28 -23.46 -2.10
N LYS A 8 -46.57 -23.21 -3.38
CA LYS A 8 -45.52 -22.93 -4.38
C LYS A 8 -44.74 -21.68 -4.06
N MET A 9 -45.41 -20.63 -3.61
CA MET A 9 -44.79 -19.36 -3.22
C MET A 9 -43.86 -19.55 -2.00
N TYR A 10 -44.25 -20.31 -0.98
CA TYR A 10 -43.39 -20.65 0.15
C TYR A 10 -42.13 -21.42 -0.26
N PHE A 11 -42.25 -22.36 -1.21
CA PHE A 11 -41.10 -23.10 -1.73
C PHE A 11 -40.06 -22.26 -2.46
N ILE A 12 -40.43 -21.08 -2.92
CA ILE A 12 -39.51 -20.11 -3.57
C ILE A 12 -39.01 -19.09 -2.57
N ILE A 13 -39.90 -18.50 -1.75
CA ILE A 13 -39.58 -17.39 -0.84
C ILE A 13 -38.67 -17.85 0.30
N VAL A 14 -38.93 -19.00 0.91
CA VAL A 14 -38.14 -19.49 2.04
C VAL A 14 -36.70 -19.75 1.64
N PRO A 15 -36.36 -20.45 0.56
CA PRO A 15 -34.98 -20.61 0.10
C PRO A 15 -34.33 -19.26 -0.27
N ALA A 16 -35.06 -18.33 -0.88
CA ALA A 16 -34.54 -17.02 -1.22
C ALA A 16 -34.15 -16.20 0.03
N ILE A 17 -34.98 -16.24 1.08
CA ILE A 17 -34.68 -15.60 2.37
C ILE A 17 -33.46 -16.26 3.03
N LEU A 18 -33.37 -17.60 3.00
CA LEU A 18 -32.24 -18.33 3.57
C LEU A 18 -30.94 -18.03 2.80
N MET A 19 -30.98 -17.95 1.48
CA MET A 19 -29.82 -17.55 0.66
C MET A 19 -29.40 -16.12 0.95
N LEU A 20 -30.34 -15.18 1.05
CA LEU A 20 -30.04 -13.79 1.36
C LEU A 20 -29.45 -13.65 2.77
N GLY A 21 -30.03 -14.33 3.75
CA GLY A 21 -29.51 -14.37 5.14
C GLY A 21 -28.12 -14.99 5.19
N GLY A 22 -27.89 -16.08 4.46
CA GLY A 22 -26.57 -16.71 4.33
C GLY A 22 -25.54 -15.80 3.67
N ALA A 23 -25.92 -15.06 2.63
CA ALA A 23 -25.04 -14.08 1.98
C ALA A 23 -24.67 -12.93 2.91
N ILE A 24 -25.65 -12.39 3.65
CA ILE A 24 -25.40 -11.33 4.65
C ILE A 24 -24.44 -11.83 5.73
N LEU A 25 -24.67 -13.01 6.29
CA LEU A 25 -23.76 -13.61 7.28
C LEU A 25 -22.37 -13.85 6.71
N PHE A 26 -22.25 -14.35 5.48
CA PHE A 26 -20.96 -14.55 4.81
C PHE A 26 -20.18 -13.22 4.67
N PHE A 27 -20.86 -12.12 4.36
CA PHE A 27 -20.18 -10.82 4.27
C PHE A 27 -19.75 -10.26 5.64
N GLN A 28 -20.40 -10.64 6.73
CA GLN A 28 -20.03 -10.25 8.09
C GLN A 28 -18.82 -11.03 8.64
N ILE A 29 -18.52 -12.20 8.10
CA ILE A 29 -17.34 -12.98 8.55
C ILE A 29 -16.06 -12.21 8.19
N PRO A 30 -15.11 -11.98 9.12
CA PRO A 30 -13.88 -11.22 8.83
C PRO A 30 -12.88 -11.95 7.91
N TYR A 31 -13.16 -13.20 7.55
CA TYR A 31 -12.33 -14.00 6.65
C TYR A 31 -12.54 -13.62 5.19
N SER A 32 -11.44 -13.51 4.46
CA SER A 32 -11.40 -13.51 2.99
C SER A 32 -10.08 -14.09 2.48
N PRO A 33 -10.03 -14.61 1.24
CA PRO A 33 -8.78 -15.09 0.64
C PRO A 33 -7.70 -14.00 0.53
N VAL A 34 -8.09 -12.77 0.22
CA VAL A 34 -7.18 -11.62 0.08
C VAL A 34 -6.56 -11.27 1.43
N ARG A 35 -7.37 -11.15 2.47
CA ARG A 35 -6.93 -10.86 3.84
C ARG A 35 -6.03 -11.97 4.38
N THR A 36 -6.39 -13.22 4.18
CA THR A 36 -5.58 -14.36 4.60
C THR A 36 -4.22 -14.35 3.91
N GLN A 37 -4.20 -14.07 2.59
CA GLN A 37 -2.95 -13.96 1.83
C GLN A 37 -2.07 -12.83 2.37
N PHE A 38 -2.63 -11.64 2.63
CA PHE A 38 -1.89 -10.52 3.20
C PHE A 38 -1.22 -10.88 4.53
N TYR A 39 -1.97 -11.45 5.48
CA TYR A 39 -1.42 -11.81 6.78
C TYR A 39 -0.39 -12.94 6.71
N HIS A 40 -0.56 -13.90 5.81
CA HIS A 40 0.44 -14.94 5.57
C HIS A 40 1.75 -14.34 5.05
N LEU A 41 1.70 -13.51 3.99
CA LEU A 41 2.86 -12.86 3.40
C LEU A 41 3.58 -11.95 4.41
N THR A 42 2.84 -11.21 5.23
CA THR A 42 3.46 -10.35 6.24
C THR A 42 4.08 -11.17 7.37
N ALA A 43 3.44 -12.27 7.81
CA ALA A 43 3.98 -13.15 8.85
C ALA A 43 5.29 -13.83 8.43
N GLU A 44 5.42 -14.24 7.17
CA GLU A 44 6.67 -14.82 6.63
C GLU A 44 7.85 -13.84 6.66
N ASN A 45 7.57 -12.54 6.69
CA ASN A 45 8.57 -11.47 6.68
C ASN A 45 8.81 -10.83 8.06
N THR A 46 8.11 -11.28 9.11
CA THR A 46 8.23 -10.77 10.49
C THR A 46 8.97 -11.73 11.42
N GLY A 47 10.07 -12.34 10.98
CA GLY A 47 10.86 -13.26 11.78
C GLY A 47 11.53 -12.60 13.02
N PRO A 48 11.98 -13.41 14.02
CA PRO A 48 12.59 -12.90 15.26
C PRO A 48 13.92 -12.13 15.07
N ALA A 49 14.52 -12.19 13.88
CA ALA A 49 15.72 -11.41 13.53
C ALA A 49 15.43 -9.92 13.21
N ALA A 50 14.19 -9.49 13.38
CA ALA A 50 13.72 -8.19 12.92
C ALA A 50 14.07 -7.01 13.84
N ILE A 51 14.61 -7.24 15.03
CA ILE A 51 15.04 -6.17 15.94
C ILE A 51 16.56 -6.16 15.95
N GLY A 52 17.14 -5.29 15.08
CA GLY A 52 18.56 -5.03 15.10
C GLY A 52 18.98 -4.33 16.39
N SER A 53 20.20 -4.60 16.86
CA SER A 53 20.82 -3.85 17.96
C SER A 53 21.34 -2.49 17.51
N GLU A 54 21.28 -2.19 16.21
CA GLU A 54 21.74 -0.94 15.63
C GLU A 54 20.77 0.20 15.90
N VAL A 55 21.31 1.37 16.26
CA VAL A 55 20.55 2.60 16.44
C VAL A 55 20.88 3.60 15.34
N PHE A 56 19.98 4.52 15.05
CA PHE A 56 20.28 5.65 14.17
C PHE A 56 21.29 6.59 14.80
N SER A 57 22.31 6.95 14.06
CA SER A 57 23.37 7.84 14.47
C SER A 57 23.52 9.02 13.51
N GLU A 58 24.26 10.07 13.94
CA GLU A 58 24.63 11.19 13.05
C GLU A 58 25.47 10.73 11.85
N GLU A 59 26.23 9.65 12.02
CA GLU A 59 27.04 9.05 10.96
C GLU A 59 26.16 8.49 9.83
N ASP A 60 25.03 7.85 10.16
CA ASP A 60 24.09 7.29 9.16
C ASP A 60 23.49 8.36 8.24
N ILE A 61 23.36 9.59 8.71
CA ILE A 61 22.71 10.66 7.96
C ILE A 61 23.68 11.72 7.41
N ARG A 62 24.96 11.62 7.75
CA ARG A 62 25.97 12.64 7.44
C ARG A 62 26.04 13.02 5.97
N ASP A 63 25.93 12.03 5.08
CA ASP A 63 26.08 12.21 3.63
C ASP A 63 24.76 12.45 2.91
N LEU A 64 23.63 12.50 3.64
CA LEU A 64 22.33 12.83 3.11
C LEU A 64 22.16 14.33 2.85
N PRO A 65 21.26 14.76 1.95
CA PRO A 65 20.85 16.14 1.81
C PRO A 65 20.40 16.76 3.15
N LEU A 66 20.70 18.02 3.37
CA LEU A 66 20.39 18.71 4.63
C LEU A 66 18.89 18.67 4.98
N SER A 67 18.00 18.72 3.99
CA SER A 67 16.55 18.57 4.19
C SER A 67 16.19 17.22 4.77
N VAL A 68 16.81 16.13 4.29
CA VAL A 68 16.61 14.77 4.80
C VAL A 68 17.22 14.61 6.19
N GLN A 69 18.42 15.13 6.43
CA GLN A 69 19.02 15.12 7.77
C GLN A 69 18.12 15.82 8.81
N ARG A 70 17.51 16.96 8.44
CA ARG A 70 16.55 17.66 9.30
C ARG A 70 15.31 16.82 9.59
N TYR A 71 14.81 16.10 8.60
CA TYR A 71 13.69 15.16 8.81
C TYR A 71 14.02 14.11 9.88
N PHE A 72 15.18 13.46 9.82
CA PHE A 72 15.59 12.48 10.83
C PHE A 72 15.65 13.08 12.24
N ARG A 73 16.14 14.33 12.37
CA ARG A 73 16.19 15.04 13.66
C ARG A 73 14.81 15.51 14.10
N TYR A 74 13.98 16.02 13.19
CA TYR A 74 12.60 16.45 13.44
C TYR A 74 11.74 15.32 13.98
N CYS A 75 11.82 14.13 13.37
CA CYS A 75 11.11 12.95 13.80
C CYS A 75 11.70 12.28 15.06
N GLY A 76 12.88 12.72 15.53
CA GLY A 76 13.52 12.17 16.72
C GLY A 76 14.06 10.75 16.54
N TYR A 77 14.43 10.36 15.33
CA TYR A 77 14.94 9.01 15.06
C TYR A 77 16.33 8.75 15.64
N LEU A 78 17.18 9.76 15.75
CA LEU A 78 18.56 9.59 16.25
C LEU A 78 18.56 9.00 17.66
N GLY A 79 19.36 7.95 17.86
CA GLY A 79 19.42 7.19 19.10
C GLY A 79 18.33 6.14 19.27
N THR A 80 17.34 6.05 18.36
CA THR A 80 16.34 4.99 18.39
C THR A 80 16.78 3.76 17.59
N PRO A 81 16.27 2.54 17.90
CA PRO A 81 16.59 1.34 17.15
C PRO A 81 16.17 1.43 15.68
N LYS A 82 17.03 0.92 14.77
CA LYS A 82 16.67 0.77 13.35
C LYS A 82 15.56 -0.25 13.19
N MET A 83 14.63 0.03 12.28
CA MET A 83 13.45 -0.78 12.03
C MET A 83 13.75 -1.87 11.00
N ALA A 84 13.30 -3.10 11.22
CA ALA A 84 13.35 -4.13 10.19
C ALA A 84 12.18 -4.03 9.21
N TYR A 85 11.05 -3.58 9.69
CA TYR A 85 9.82 -3.37 8.91
C TYR A 85 8.93 -2.30 9.55
N MET A 86 8.00 -1.81 8.76
CA MET A 86 6.91 -0.95 9.21
C MET A 86 5.57 -1.65 8.96
N ARG A 87 4.64 -1.49 9.89
CA ARG A 87 3.21 -1.75 9.67
C ARG A 87 2.42 -0.48 9.99
N ALA A 88 1.54 -0.10 9.08
CA ALA A 88 0.62 1.01 9.30
C ALA A 88 -0.80 0.57 8.95
N ALA A 89 -1.78 1.08 9.70
CA ALA A 89 -3.18 0.83 9.47
C ALA A 89 -3.93 2.16 9.51
N PHE A 90 -4.68 2.42 8.47
CA PHE A 90 -5.50 3.61 8.29
C PHE A 90 -6.96 3.18 8.14
N LYS A 91 -7.86 3.89 8.77
CA LYS A 91 -9.29 3.60 8.70
C LYS A 91 -10.05 4.77 8.12
N ASP A 92 -11.07 4.46 7.38
CA ASP A 92 -12.00 5.43 6.80
C ASP A 92 -11.32 6.52 5.96
N VAL A 93 -10.27 6.11 5.21
CA VAL A 93 -9.48 7.01 4.37
C VAL A 93 -10.22 7.32 3.08
N ASP A 94 -10.13 8.56 2.63
CA ASP A 94 -10.64 8.96 1.32
C ASP A 94 -9.74 8.44 0.20
N PHE A 95 -10.28 7.58 -0.64
CA PHE A 95 -9.61 7.08 -1.83
C PHE A 95 -10.25 7.68 -3.08
N VAL A 96 -9.48 8.51 -3.77
CA VAL A 96 -9.94 9.21 -4.97
C VAL A 96 -9.78 8.28 -6.17
N MET A 97 -10.92 7.87 -6.72
CA MET A 97 -11.02 7.05 -7.92
C MET A 97 -10.93 7.94 -9.18
N PRO A 98 -10.65 7.38 -10.37
CA PRO A 98 -10.82 8.09 -11.63
C PRO A 98 -12.20 8.76 -11.71
N GLN A 99 -12.27 9.90 -12.43
CA GLN A 99 -13.50 10.73 -12.54
C GLN A 99 -13.93 11.41 -11.22
N SER A 100 -12.98 11.65 -10.30
CA SER A 100 -13.20 12.36 -9.02
C SER A 100 -14.25 11.72 -8.11
N ARG A 101 -14.47 10.42 -8.23
CA ARG A 101 -15.28 9.65 -7.28
C ARG A 101 -14.44 9.28 -6.07
N THR A 102 -14.90 9.62 -4.88
CA THR A 102 -14.25 9.24 -3.63
C THR A 102 -15.00 8.07 -3.00
N ILE A 103 -14.26 7.08 -2.55
CA ILE A 103 -14.77 5.98 -1.73
C ILE A 103 -13.97 5.93 -0.42
N LYS A 104 -14.62 5.43 0.63
CA LYS A 104 -13.93 5.16 1.90
C LYS A 104 -13.30 3.79 1.87
N ILE A 105 -12.05 3.72 2.32
CA ILE A 105 -11.30 2.47 2.44
C ILE A 105 -10.66 2.34 3.81
N ASP A 106 -10.52 1.12 4.28
CA ASP A 106 -9.54 0.75 5.29
C ASP A 106 -8.28 0.25 4.57
N TYR A 107 -7.12 0.68 5.04
CA TYR A 107 -5.86 0.41 4.40
C TYR A 107 -4.83 -0.08 5.43
N GLU A 108 -4.31 -1.28 5.23
CA GLU A 108 -3.21 -1.83 6.02
C GLU A 108 -2.01 -2.05 5.13
N GLN A 109 -0.83 -1.56 5.54
CA GLN A 109 0.39 -1.77 4.78
C GLN A 109 1.51 -2.36 5.63
N PHE A 110 2.42 -3.04 4.95
CA PHE A 110 3.62 -3.63 5.49
C PHE A 110 4.78 -3.40 4.52
N ASN A 111 5.86 -2.76 5.00
CA ASN A 111 7.06 -2.52 4.22
C ASN A 111 8.27 -3.06 4.97
N LEU A 112 9.14 -3.81 4.28
CA LEU A 112 10.47 -4.11 4.80
C LEU A 112 11.40 -2.91 4.60
N ALA A 113 12.26 -2.65 5.59
CA ALA A 113 13.23 -1.57 5.51
C ALA A 113 14.51 -1.96 4.75
N GLY A 114 14.96 -3.20 4.87
CA GLY A 114 16.23 -3.66 4.29
C GLY A 114 16.18 -4.08 2.83
N ARG A 115 15.00 -4.15 2.23
CA ARG A 115 14.79 -4.48 0.80
C ARG A 115 13.41 -4.01 0.35
N PRO A 116 13.23 -3.69 -0.94
CA PRO A 116 11.94 -3.26 -1.47
C PRO A 116 10.93 -4.41 -1.52
N VAL A 117 10.32 -4.69 -0.38
CA VAL A 117 9.17 -5.58 -0.23
C VAL A 117 8.06 -4.78 0.42
N ARG A 118 6.89 -4.82 -0.20
CA ARG A 118 5.72 -4.08 0.24
C ARG A 118 4.47 -4.92 0.02
N TYR A 119 3.58 -4.90 0.98
CA TYR A 119 2.23 -5.45 0.87
C TYR A 119 1.23 -4.42 1.38
N ALA A 120 0.11 -4.26 0.70
CA ALA A 120 -0.98 -3.45 1.20
C ALA A 120 -2.33 -4.13 0.96
N LEU A 121 -3.11 -4.20 2.04
CA LEU A 121 -4.48 -4.69 2.02
C LEU A 121 -5.41 -3.48 1.98
N ILE A 122 -6.24 -3.42 0.95
CA ILE A 122 -7.27 -2.41 0.77
C ILE A 122 -8.61 -3.08 1.03
N SER A 123 -9.39 -2.52 1.93
CA SER A 123 -10.74 -3.02 2.24
C SER A 123 -11.76 -1.89 2.12
N SER A 124 -12.86 -2.15 1.43
CA SER A 124 -13.98 -1.23 1.28
C SER A 124 -15.29 -2.01 1.20
N SER A 125 -16.39 -1.31 1.14
CA SER A 125 -17.69 -1.92 0.86
C SER A 125 -18.55 -1.00 -0.01
N LEU A 126 -19.29 -1.61 -0.91
CA LEU A 126 -20.28 -0.93 -1.74
C LEU A 126 -21.66 -1.52 -1.43
N PHE A 127 -22.55 -0.72 -0.84
CA PHE A 127 -23.87 -1.17 -0.36
C PHE A 127 -23.81 -2.40 0.56
N GLY A 128 -22.80 -2.47 1.43
CA GLY A 128 -22.59 -3.60 2.34
C GLY A 128 -21.94 -4.84 1.71
N VAL A 129 -21.65 -4.83 0.40
CA VAL A 129 -20.92 -5.90 -0.26
C VAL A 129 -19.42 -5.56 -0.22
N PRO A 130 -18.57 -6.43 0.37
CA PRO A 130 -17.15 -6.14 0.52
C PRO A 130 -16.41 -6.13 -0.82
N PHE A 131 -15.48 -5.19 -0.93
CA PHE A 131 -14.42 -5.15 -1.93
C PHE A 131 -13.08 -5.22 -1.20
N GLU A 132 -12.16 -6.03 -1.69
CA GLU A 132 -10.83 -6.16 -1.12
C GLU A 132 -9.78 -6.19 -2.22
N GLY A 133 -8.67 -5.49 -1.98
CA GLY A 133 -7.51 -5.44 -2.85
C GLY A 133 -6.24 -5.85 -2.12
N LEU A 134 -5.33 -6.48 -2.82
CA LEU A 134 -3.96 -6.75 -2.38
C LEU A 134 -3.00 -6.15 -3.40
N ASP A 135 -2.27 -5.15 -2.95
CA ASP A 135 -1.13 -4.59 -3.65
C ASP A 135 0.14 -5.23 -3.10
N SER A 136 1.05 -5.66 -3.96
CA SER A 136 2.29 -6.30 -3.53
C SER A 136 3.46 -5.96 -4.45
N PHE A 137 4.65 -5.77 -3.84
CA PHE A 137 5.92 -5.63 -4.53
C PHE A 137 6.96 -6.54 -3.89
N VAL A 138 7.47 -7.49 -4.64
CA VAL A 138 8.43 -8.50 -4.17
C VAL A 138 9.39 -8.87 -5.29
N ASN A 139 10.68 -8.88 -5.01
CA ASN A 139 11.74 -9.27 -5.95
C ASN A 139 11.72 -8.50 -7.29
N GLY A 140 11.31 -7.24 -7.27
CA GLY A 140 11.21 -6.39 -8.46
C GLY A 140 9.89 -6.56 -9.24
N ALA A 141 8.98 -7.42 -8.80
CA ALA A 141 7.69 -7.64 -9.44
C ALA A 141 6.55 -7.03 -8.62
N GLY A 142 5.77 -6.16 -9.25
CA GLY A 142 4.57 -5.54 -8.70
C GLY A 142 3.31 -6.27 -9.13
N SER A 143 2.32 -6.29 -8.26
CA SER A 143 0.97 -6.76 -8.63
C SER A 143 -0.11 -6.11 -7.79
N MET A 144 -1.26 -5.88 -8.41
CA MET A 144 -2.47 -5.46 -7.71
C MET A 144 -3.63 -6.35 -8.10
N LYS A 145 -4.28 -6.95 -7.09
CA LYS A 145 -5.44 -7.83 -7.27
C LYS A 145 -6.64 -7.23 -6.57
N GLY A 146 -7.81 -7.33 -7.18
CA GLY A 146 -9.07 -6.91 -6.58
C GLY A 146 -10.11 -8.03 -6.60
N ARG A 147 -10.88 -8.15 -5.51
CA ARG A 147 -12.01 -9.07 -5.40
C ARG A 147 -13.25 -8.35 -4.89
N PHE A 148 -14.38 -8.66 -5.51
CA PHE A 148 -15.70 -8.23 -5.06
C PHE A 148 -16.41 -9.39 -4.37
N ALA A 149 -17.23 -9.08 -3.38
CA ALA A 149 -17.95 -10.09 -2.58
C ALA A 149 -17.03 -11.21 -2.06
N LYS A 150 -15.73 -10.89 -1.80
CA LYS A 150 -14.65 -11.78 -1.33
C LYS A 150 -14.21 -12.87 -2.31
N VAL A 151 -15.04 -13.26 -3.27
CA VAL A 151 -14.81 -14.42 -4.14
C VAL A 151 -14.70 -14.09 -5.63
N ILE A 152 -15.32 -13.01 -6.09
CA ILE A 152 -15.36 -12.66 -7.51
C ILE A 152 -14.08 -11.87 -7.85
N PRO A 153 -13.16 -12.40 -8.69
CA PRO A 153 -12.02 -11.63 -9.13
C PRO A 153 -12.47 -10.50 -10.05
N LEU A 154 -11.99 -9.28 -9.80
CA LEU A 154 -12.24 -8.11 -10.64
C LEU A 154 -11.07 -7.82 -11.56
N PHE A 155 -9.85 -7.88 -11.03
CA PHE A 155 -8.61 -7.66 -11.77
C PHE A 155 -7.42 -8.36 -11.08
N ASP A 156 -6.39 -8.62 -11.86
CA ASP A 156 -5.03 -9.04 -11.42
C ASP A 156 -4.05 -8.34 -12.36
N GLN A 157 -3.58 -7.15 -11.95
CA GLN A 157 -2.69 -6.31 -12.73
C GLN A 157 -1.25 -6.65 -12.42
N ARG A 158 -0.42 -6.76 -13.47
CA ARG A 158 1.02 -7.09 -13.42
C ARG A 158 1.71 -6.48 -14.63
N GLY A 159 3.03 -6.63 -14.67
CA GLY A 159 3.86 -6.22 -15.78
C GLY A 159 4.70 -4.99 -15.45
N GLU A 160 5.54 -4.57 -16.38
CA GLU A 160 6.58 -3.57 -16.17
C GLU A 160 6.05 -2.23 -15.62
N ALA A 161 4.88 -1.77 -16.09
CA ALA A 161 4.26 -0.56 -15.59
C ALA A 161 3.87 -0.69 -14.10
N MET A 162 3.31 -1.86 -13.71
CA MET A 162 2.96 -2.15 -12.32
C MET A 162 4.21 -2.32 -11.46
N ASP A 163 5.26 -2.97 -11.95
CA ASP A 163 6.54 -3.14 -11.26
C ASP A 163 7.12 -1.77 -10.90
N ARG A 164 7.16 -0.86 -11.87
CA ARG A 164 7.64 0.51 -11.68
C ARG A 164 6.74 1.30 -10.73
N ALA A 165 5.42 1.23 -10.87
CA ALA A 165 4.47 1.92 -10.00
C ALA A 165 4.62 1.48 -8.53
N CYS A 166 4.79 0.18 -8.29
CA CYS A 166 5.01 -0.35 -6.94
C CYS A 166 6.37 0.05 -6.36
N LEU A 167 7.43 0.11 -7.19
CA LEU A 167 8.76 0.58 -6.77
C LEU A 167 8.71 2.07 -6.40
N VAL A 168 8.01 2.90 -7.18
CA VAL A 168 7.75 4.31 -6.86
C VAL A 168 7.03 4.44 -5.51
N THR A 169 6.01 3.64 -5.28
CA THR A 169 5.25 3.67 -4.02
C THR A 169 6.15 3.31 -2.83
N TRP A 170 6.97 2.27 -2.96
CA TRP A 170 7.93 1.91 -1.91
C TRP A 170 8.93 3.05 -1.64
N LEU A 171 9.43 3.73 -2.69
CA LEU A 171 10.31 4.88 -2.54
C LEU A 171 9.62 6.03 -1.81
N ALA A 172 8.40 6.38 -2.18
CA ALA A 172 7.62 7.43 -1.51
C ALA A 172 7.44 7.17 0.00
N GLU A 173 7.29 5.90 0.37
CA GLU A 173 7.07 5.46 1.74
C GLU A 173 8.37 5.17 2.52
N CYS A 174 9.56 5.27 1.91
CA CYS A 174 10.82 4.85 2.54
C CYS A 174 11.18 5.64 3.81
N LEU A 175 10.73 6.88 3.93
CA LEU A 175 10.95 7.72 5.11
C LEU A 175 10.02 7.35 6.28
N LEU A 176 8.96 6.58 6.08
CA LEU A 176 8.12 6.05 7.17
C LEU A 176 8.82 4.91 7.94
N ALA A 177 9.75 4.21 7.28
CA ALA A 177 10.69 3.28 7.88
C ALA A 177 12.11 3.76 7.58
N PRO A 178 12.63 4.78 8.31
CA PRO A 178 13.69 5.68 7.83
C PRO A 178 15.01 4.99 7.49
N ASN A 179 15.32 3.83 8.06
CA ASN A 179 16.48 3.07 7.61
C ASN A 179 16.28 2.41 6.21
N ALA A 180 15.07 2.40 5.65
CA ALA A 180 14.86 2.08 4.24
C ALA A 180 15.46 3.17 3.33
N ALA A 181 15.38 4.43 3.75
CA ALA A 181 15.97 5.56 3.04
C ALA A 181 17.52 5.59 3.07
N LEU A 182 18.13 4.81 3.97
CA LEU A 182 19.58 4.69 4.14
C LEU A 182 20.21 3.50 3.38
N GLN A 183 19.41 2.76 2.63
CA GLN A 183 19.91 1.58 1.90
C GLN A 183 20.72 1.98 0.67
N ASP A 184 21.76 1.22 0.33
CA ASP A 184 22.67 1.48 -0.79
C ASP A 184 21.96 1.55 -2.16
N PHE A 185 20.79 0.95 -2.29
CA PHE A 185 19.97 1.02 -3.50
C PHE A 185 19.08 2.27 -3.59
N VAL A 186 19.13 3.16 -2.58
CA VAL A 186 18.47 4.46 -2.56
C VAL A 186 19.52 5.57 -2.57
N ALA A 187 19.63 6.28 -3.67
CA ALA A 187 20.56 7.40 -3.81
C ALA A 187 19.81 8.73 -3.62
N TRP A 188 20.44 9.65 -2.89
CA TRP A 188 19.90 10.96 -2.60
C TRP A 188 20.72 12.07 -3.26
N GLU A 189 20.03 13.11 -3.72
CA GLU A 189 20.61 14.32 -4.30
C GLU A 189 19.89 15.55 -3.72
N SER A 190 20.67 16.56 -3.34
CA SER A 190 20.10 17.84 -2.88
C SER A 190 19.57 18.63 -4.07
N VAL A 191 18.33 19.08 -4.00
CA VAL A 191 17.73 19.99 -5.00
C VAL A 191 17.86 21.42 -4.48
N ASP A 192 17.40 21.69 -3.27
CA ASP A 192 17.53 22.95 -2.56
C ASP A 192 17.43 22.76 -1.03
N ASN A 193 17.18 23.81 -0.28
CA ASN A 193 17.14 23.75 1.18
C ASN A 193 15.98 22.91 1.73
N THR A 194 14.90 22.73 0.98
CA THR A 194 13.68 22.03 1.41
C THR A 194 13.35 20.83 0.53
N HIS A 195 14.04 20.65 -0.60
CA HIS A 195 13.77 19.55 -1.53
C HIS A 195 14.99 18.65 -1.68
N ALA A 196 14.73 17.35 -1.67
CA ALA A 196 15.72 16.33 -1.98
C ALA A 196 15.12 15.34 -3.01
N LYS A 197 15.93 14.99 -4.00
CA LYS A 197 15.58 13.95 -4.97
C LYS A 197 16.11 12.61 -4.50
N ALA A 198 15.26 11.61 -4.48
CA ALA A 198 15.65 10.23 -4.27
C ALA A 198 15.52 9.42 -5.56
N ARG A 199 16.43 8.48 -5.75
CA ARG A 199 16.39 7.47 -6.82
C ARG A 199 16.57 6.10 -6.21
N ILE A 200 15.68 5.18 -6.56
CA ILE A 200 15.81 3.77 -6.22
C ILE A 200 16.12 2.95 -7.48
N SER A 201 17.00 1.95 -7.34
CA SER A 201 17.28 0.96 -8.39
C SER A 201 17.21 -0.43 -7.80
N TRP A 202 16.30 -1.27 -8.31
CA TRP A 202 16.07 -2.62 -7.80
C TRP A 202 15.51 -3.54 -8.87
N GLY A 203 16.00 -4.79 -8.94
CA GLY A 203 15.45 -5.80 -9.87
C GLY A 203 15.54 -5.43 -11.35
N GLY A 204 16.50 -4.58 -11.75
CA GLY A 204 16.65 -4.11 -13.13
C GLY A 204 15.74 -2.93 -13.50
N ILE A 205 14.91 -2.44 -12.59
CA ILE A 205 14.08 -1.25 -12.77
C ILE A 205 14.57 -0.10 -11.88
N SER A 206 14.25 1.13 -12.26
CA SER A 206 14.55 2.30 -11.45
C SER A 206 13.38 3.27 -11.42
N ALA A 207 13.30 4.02 -10.32
CA ALA A 207 12.32 5.08 -10.12
C ALA A 207 12.96 6.25 -9.37
N SER A 208 12.40 7.43 -9.52
CA SER A 208 12.85 8.62 -8.80
C SER A 208 11.68 9.50 -8.39
N GLY A 209 11.92 10.36 -7.39
CA GLY A 209 10.96 11.36 -6.98
C GLY A 209 11.60 12.43 -6.12
N ILE A 210 10.88 13.50 -5.89
CA ILE A 210 11.32 14.65 -5.11
C ILE A 210 10.49 14.69 -3.83
N PHE A 211 11.19 14.69 -2.70
CA PHE A 211 10.62 14.91 -1.38
C PHE A 211 10.70 16.39 -1.03
N HIS A 212 9.60 16.95 -0.58
CA HIS A 212 9.49 18.30 -0.08
C HIS A 212 9.32 18.29 1.43
N PHE A 213 10.18 19.05 2.11
CA PHE A 213 10.18 19.19 3.55
C PHE A 213 9.93 20.65 3.94
N SER A 214 9.41 20.88 5.13
CA SER A 214 9.42 22.21 5.74
C SER A 214 10.85 22.62 6.15
N GLU A 215 11.04 23.87 6.46
CA GLU A 215 12.33 24.35 7.00
C GLU A 215 12.71 23.68 8.33
N SER A 216 11.71 23.24 9.11
CA SER A 216 11.92 22.50 10.36
C SER A 216 12.24 21.03 10.16
N GLY A 217 12.01 20.46 8.95
CA GLY A 217 12.27 19.07 8.61
C GLY A 217 11.03 18.17 8.56
N GLU A 218 9.82 18.72 8.69
CA GLU A 218 8.59 17.96 8.49
C GLU A 218 8.46 17.56 7.01
N LEU A 219 8.14 16.31 6.74
CA LEU A 219 7.85 15.82 5.39
C LEU A 219 6.47 16.31 4.97
N LEU A 220 6.39 17.08 3.88
CA LEU A 220 5.17 17.71 3.40
C LEU A 220 4.57 16.99 2.19
N GLU A 221 5.43 16.53 1.26
CA GLU A 221 4.98 16.00 -0.01
C GLU A 221 6.05 15.16 -0.70
N PHE A 222 5.62 14.22 -1.52
CA PHE A 222 6.45 13.50 -2.47
C PHE A 222 5.88 13.66 -3.88
N HIS A 223 6.72 13.99 -4.85
CA HIS A 223 6.38 14.15 -6.26
C HIS A 223 7.17 13.23 -7.16
N THR A 224 6.53 12.65 -8.17
CA THR A 224 7.21 11.84 -9.19
C THR A 224 6.50 11.91 -10.54
N GLY A 225 7.29 11.91 -11.62
CA GLY A 225 6.82 11.67 -12.99
C GLY A 225 7.06 10.25 -13.48
N ASP A 226 7.59 9.37 -12.62
CA ASP A 226 7.94 7.99 -13.00
C ASP A 226 6.79 6.98 -12.80
N ARG A 227 5.65 7.44 -12.26
CA ARG A 227 4.49 6.58 -12.07
C ARG A 227 3.65 6.50 -13.33
N VAL A 228 3.31 5.27 -13.71
CA VAL A 228 2.33 4.97 -14.73
C VAL A 228 1.07 4.46 -14.02
N ALA A 229 -0.06 5.13 -14.23
CA ALA A 229 -1.35 4.61 -13.81
C ALA A 229 -1.83 3.59 -14.83
N VAL A 230 -2.21 2.41 -14.37
CA VAL A 230 -2.82 1.37 -15.19
C VAL A 230 -4.30 1.31 -14.83
N ASP A 231 -5.19 1.56 -15.80
CA ASP A 231 -6.63 1.48 -15.57
C ASP A 231 -7.13 0.01 -15.55
N MET A 232 -8.41 -0.20 -15.26
CA MET A 232 -8.99 -1.54 -15.21
C MET A 232 -8.98 -2.26 -16.57
N ASP A 233 -8.85 -1.51 -17.67
CA ASP A 233 -8.74 -2.03 -19.04
C ASP A 233 -7.29 -2.28 -19.46
N GLY A 234 -6.32 -2.04 -18.57
CA GLY A 234 -4.89 -2.23 -18.81
C GLY A 234 -4.24 -1.09 -19.61
N ARG A 235 -4.91 0.06 -19.77
CA ARG A 235 -4.31 1.22 -20.44
C ARG A 235 -3.37 1.95 -19.51
N GLU A 236 -2.19 2.23 -20.02
CA GLU A 236 -1.16 2.96 -19.32
C GLU A 236 -1.30 4.46 -19.56
N THR A 237 -1.33 5.24 -18.48
CA THR A 237 -1.32 6.70 -18.53
C THR A 237 -0.20 7.20 -17.64
N ARG A 238 0.74 7.96 -18.18
CA ARG A 238 1.69 8.70 -17.34
C ARG A 238 0.92 9.73 -16.54
N ALA A 239 1.06 9.66 -15.24
CA ALA A 239 0.47 10.63 -14.33
C ALA A 239 1.58 11.19 -13.44
N GLU A 240 1.63 12.52 -13.32
CA GLU A 240 2.29 13.11 -12.17
C GLU A 240 1.55 12.61 -10.93
N TRP A 241 2.28 12.02 -10.02
CA TRP A 241 1.72 11.52 -8.78
C TRP A 241 2.34 12.27 -7.61
N SER A 242 1.49 12.84 -6.79
CA SER A 242 1.86 13.42 -5.50
C SER A 242 1.11 12.68 -4.40
N GLY A 243 1.77 12.46 -3.28
CA GLY A 243 1.18 11.82 -2.13
C GLY A 243 2.01 12.04 -0.89
N LEU A 244 1.32 12.05 0.19
CA LEU A 244 1.63 11.60 1.56
C LEU A 244 0.38 11.65 2.37
#